data_5fb8e5d5975adf90d5f36858d7416c37
#
_entry.id   5fb8e5d5975adf90d5f36858d7416c37
#
_cell.length_a   1.000
_cell.length_b   1.000
_cell.length_c   1.000
_cell.angle_alpha   90.00
_cell.angle_beta   90.00
_cell.angle_gamma   90.00
#
_symmetry.space_group_name_H-M   'P 1'
#
loop_
_entity.id
_entity.type
_entity.pdbx_description
1 polymer ?
#
loop_
_entity_poly.entity_id
_entity_poly.type
_entity_poly.pdbx_seq_one_letter_code
_entity_poly.pdbx_strand_id
1 'polypeptide(L)'
;MQSTQDPYSGLQFVELSHVWGHGAPSVPGDPDAILFRSVKHAQHGVMATRLKMVMHAGTHMNAPMHLVQRGAAVGEIGLEHLFGNGVILSIPKERWGLVTADDLASAKPEIRRGDFVVI
;
A
#
# COMPACT_ATOMS: atom_id res chain seq x y z
N MET A 1 6.83 -11.87 -7.88
CA MET A 1 7.45 -10.55 -7.72
C MET A 1 8.19 -10.22 -9.00
N GLN A 2 7.89 -9.09 -9.61
CA GLN A 2 8.68 -8.57 -10.72
C GLN A 2 9.71 -7.61 -10.14
N SER A 3 10.97 -7.76 -10.56
CA SER A 3 12.02 -6.82 -10.19
C SER A 3 12.62 -6.23 -11.46
N THR A 4 12.85 -4.94 -11.47
CA THR A 4 13.51 -4.23 -12.55
C THR A 4 14.66 -3.40 -11.98
N GLN A 5 15.80 -3.38 -12.69
CA GLN A 5 16.91 -2.53 -12.32
C GLN A 5 16.81 -1.20 -13.06
N ASP A 6 16.89 -0.10 -12.33
CA ASP A 6 16.98 1.21 -12.93
C ASP A 6 18.35 1.38 -13.63
N PRO A 7 18.38 1.66 -14.94
CA PRO A 7 19.63 1.77 -15.69
C PRO A 7 20.48 2.98 -15.29
N TYR A 8 19.92 3.96 -14.60
CA TYR A 8 20.61 5.22 -14.26
C TYR A 8 21.19 5.23 -12.84
N SER A 9 20.45 4.72 -11.86
CA SER A 9 20.87 4.71 -10.45
C SER A 9 21.42 3.37 -9.99
N GLY A 10 21.22 2.31 -10.76
CA GLY A 10 21.56 0.93 -10.35
C GLY A 10 20.66 0.37 -9.25
N LEU A 11 19.62 1.10 -8.83
CA LEU A 11 18.66 0.62 -7.85
C LEU A 11 17.85 -0.54 -8.40
N GLN A 12 17.57 -1.51 -7.55
CA GLN A 12 16.64 -2.59 -7.86
C GLN A 12 15.26 -2.24 -7.30
N PHE A 13 14.28 -2.16 -8.21
CA PHE A 13 12.89 -2.00 -7.82
C PHE A 13 12.22 -3.37 -7.70
N VAL A 14 11.53 -3.59 -6.61
CA VAL A 14 10.75 -4.80 -6.36
C VAL A 14 9.29 -4.40 -6.16
N GLU A 15 8.41 -4.92 -7.02
CA GLU A 15 6.96 -4.71 -6.89
C GLU A 15 6.43 -5.57 -5.74
N LEU A 16 5.93 -4.93 -4.70
CA LEU A 16 5.32 -5.59 -3.54
C LEU A 16 3.79 -5.49 -3.53
N SER A 17 3.22 -4.67 -4.42
CA SER A 17 1.78 -4.50 -4.53
C SER A 17 1.14 -5.64 -5.32
N HIS A 18 -0.06 -6.03 -4.92
CA HIS A 18 -0.90 -6.87 -5.77
C HIS A 18 -1.37 -6.08 -6.99
N VAL A 19 -1.53 -6.79 -8.12
CA VAL A 19 -2.14 -6.19 -9.32
C VAL A 19 -3.53 -5.68 -8.94
N TRP A 20 -3.76 -4.40 -9.23
CA TRP A 20 -5.01 -3.74 -8.93
C TRP A 20 -5.83 -3.56 -10.21
N GLY A 21 -7.14 -3.78 -10.13
CA GLY A 21 -8.02 -3.69 -11.29
C GLY A 21 -9.48 -3.95 -10.96
N HIS A 22 -10.26 -4.27 -12.00
CA HIS A 22 -11.65 -4.68 -11.83
C HIS A 22 -11.72 -5.97 -10.99
N GLY A 23 -12.55 -5.96 -9.97
CA GLY A 23 -12.66 -7.08 -9.03
C GLY A 23 -11.52 -7.14 -8.02
N ALA A 24 -10.72 -6.08 -7.86
CA ALA A 24 -9.74 -6.02 -6.77
C ALA A 24 -10.48 -6.15 -5.43
N PRO A 25 -10.04 -7.10 -4.56
CA PRO A 25 -10.77 -7.44 -3.35
C PRO A 25 -10.72 -6.30 -2.34
N SER A 26 -11.83 -6.10 -1.66
CA SER A 26 -11.99 -5.23 -0.50
C SER A 26 -11.98 -6.04 0.80
N VAL A 27 -12.11 -5.35 1.92
CA VAL A 27 -12.35 -5.98 3.22
C VAL A 27 -13.67 -6.78 3.16
N PRO A 28 -13.74 -7.98 3.77
CA PRO A 28 -14.97 -8.77 3.81
C PRO A 28 -16.18 -7.95 4.28
N GLY A 29 -17.22 -7.90 3.44
CA GLY A 29 -18.43 -7.11 3.67
C GLY A 29 -18.51 -5.83 2.83
N ASP A 30 -17.40 -5.35 2.29
CA ASP A 30 -17.37 -4.23 1.37
C ASP A 30 -17.45 -4.70 -0.11
N PRO A 31 -18.01 -3.89 -1.01
CA PRO A 31 -18.05 -4.23 -2.43
C PRO A 31 -16.67 -4.14 -3.06
N ASP A 32 -16.36 -5.07 -3.97
CA ASP A 32 -15.14 -5.05 -4.76
C ASP A 32 -15.04 -3.81 -5.66
N ALA A 33 -13.81 -3.50 -6.07
CA ALA A 33 -13.56 -2.41 -7.01
C ALA A 33 -14.17 -2.70 -8.38
N ILE A 34 -14.95 -1.77 -8.90
CA ILE A 34 -15.60 -1.87 -10.21
C ILE A 34 -15.00 -0.83 -11.15
N LEU A 35 -14.37 -1.31 -12.23
CA LEU A 35 -13.97 -0.47 -13.36
C LEU A 35 -14.88 -0.73 -14.54
N PHE A 36 -15.35 0.34 -15.17
CA PHE A 36 -16.11 0.24 -16.41
C PHE A 36 -15.74 1.35 -17.39
N ARG A 37 -15.70 0.99 -18.66
CA ARG A 37 -15.39 1.93 -19.74
C ARG A 37 -16.59 2.81 -19.99
N SER A 38 -16.50 4.10 -19.63
CA SER A 38 -17.56 5.10 -19.85
C SER A 38 -17.47 5.75 -21.24
N VAL A 39 -16.28 5.76 -21.85
CA VAL A 39 -16.02 6.29 -23.19
C VAL A 39 -15.17 5.28 -23.93
N LYS A 40 -15.44 5.02 -25.20
CA LYS A 40 -14.80 4.00 -26.00
C LYS A 40 -14.16 4.58 -27.25
N HIS A 41 -12.95 4.12 -27.57
CA HIS A 41 -12.22 4.56 -28.78
C HIS A 41 -13.06 4.47 -30.06
N ALA A 42 -13.76 3.37 -30.27
CA ALA A 42 -14.56 3.15 -31.47
C ALA A 42 -15.67 4.19 -31.70
N GLN A 43 -16.08 4.88 -30.64
CA GLN A 43 -17.19 5.87 -30.71
C GLN A 43 -16.71 7.32 -30.56
N HIS A 44 -15.59 7.53 -29.86
CA HIS A 44 -15.19 8.86 -29.40
C HIS A 44 -13.73 9.19 -29.69
N GLY A 45 -12.95 8.28 -30.28
CA GLY A 45 -11.51 8.46 -30.53
C GLY A 45 -10.63 8.43 -29.26
N VAL A 46 -11.25 8.37 -28.07
CA VAL A 46 -10.57 8.31 -26.78
C VAL A 46 -11.21 7.24 -25.89
N MET A 47 -10.53 6.87 -24.83
CA MET A 47 -11.04 5.94 -23.83
C MET A 47 -11.07 6.62 -22.46
N ALA A 48 -12.18 6.50 -21.73
CA ALA A 48 -12.25 6.86 -20.33
C ALA A 48 -12.84 5.71 -19.52
N THR A 49 -12.26 5.50 -18.33
CA THR A 49 -12.70 4.48 -17.38
C THR A 49 -13.21 5.17 -16.12
N ARG A 50 -14.37 4.75 -15.65
CA ARG A 50 -14.88 5.10 -14.32
C ARG A 50 -14.51 4.03 -13.31
N LEU A 51 -14.22 4.49 -12.11
CA LEU A 51 -13.93 3.65 -10.95
C LEU A 51 -15.01 3.89 -9.89
N LYS A 52 -15.52 2.79 -9.34
CA LYS A 52 -16.36 2.78 -8.13
C LYS A 52 -15.74 1.79 -7.17
N MET A 53 -15.32 2.25 -6.00
CA MET A 53 -14.69 1.41 -4.99
C MET A 53 -14.83 2.03 -3.60
N VAL A 54 -14.66 1.22 -2.58
CA VAL A 54 -14.26 1.68 -1.25
C VAL A 54 -12.75 1.88 -1.25
N MET A 55 -12.23 2.82 -0.47
CA MET A 55 -10.80 3.09 -0.44
C MET A 55 -9.97 1.96 0.16
N HIS A 56 -10.60 1.07 0.92
CA HIS A 56 -10.00 -0.07 1.60
C HIS A 56 -9.95 -1.31 0.69
N ALA A 57 -9.34 -1.18 -0.48
CA ALA A 57 -9.31 -2.21 -1.50
C ALA A 57 -7.91 -2.43 -2.07
N GLY A 58 -7.50 -3.70 -2.22
CA GLY A 58 -6.19 -4.09 -2.71
C GLY A 58 -5.04 -3.66 -1.79
N THR A 59 -3.84 -3.52 -2.35
CA THR A 59 -2.69 -2.98 -1.60
C THR A 59 -2.86 -1.47 -1.47
N HIS A 60 -3.01 -0.97 -0.26
CA HIS A 60 -3.30 0.44 0.02
C HIS A 60 -2.70 0.89 1.35
N MET A 61 -2.72 2.18 1.60
CA MET A 61 -2.35 2.76 2.88
C MET A 61 -3.57 3.31 3.61
N ASN A 62 -3.55 3.26 4.92
CA ASN A 62 -4.52 3.93 5.78
C ASN A 62 -3.88 5.16 6.42
N ALA A 63 -4.60 6.28 6.40
CA ALA A 63 -4.22 7.46 7.16
C ALA A 63 -4.68 7.33 8.62
N PRO A 64 -4.11 8.13 9.56
CA PRO A 64 -4.56 8.16 10.95
C PRO A 64 -6.07 8.32 11.13
N MET A 65 -6.72 9.09 10.26
CA MET A 65 -8.19 9.29 10.27
C MET A 65 -8.97 7.97 10.21
N HIS A 66 -8.40 6.90 9.66
CA HIS A 66 -9.08 5.61 9.57
C HIS A 66 -9.50 5.05 10.94
N LEU A 67 -8.65 5.22 11.95
CA LEU A 67 -8.90 4.70 13.31
C LEU A 67 -8.94 5.78 14.39
N VAL A 68 -8.39 6.96 14.11
CA VAL A 68 -8.27 8.04 15.10
C VAL A 68 -9.25 9.15 14.74
N GLN A 69 -10.22 9.41 15.60
CA GLN A 69 -11.14 10.54 15.44
C GLN A 69 -10.35 11.85 15.34
N ARG A 70 -10.59 12.64 14.29
CA ARG A 70 -9.83 13.85 13.93
C ARG A 70 -8.35 13.60 13.59
N GLY A 71 -7.97 12.37 13.27
CA GLY A 71 -6.67 12.07 12.71
C GLY A 71 -6.50 12.67 11.31
N ALA A 72 -5.27 12.86 10.87
CA ALA A 72 -4.96 13.41 9.55
C ALA A 72 -5.50 12.52 8.42
N ALA A 73 -6.07 13.14 7.39
CA ALA A 73 -6.41 12.49 6.13
C ALA A 73 -5.15 12.25 5.28
N VAL A 74 -5.23 11.37 4.26
CA VAL A 74 -4.09 11.08 3.36
C VAL A 74 -3.54 12.35 2.71
N GLY A 75 -4.40 13.27 2.28
CA GLY A 75 -3.99 14.52 1.64
C GLY A 75 -3.30 15.54 2.58
N GLU A 76 -3.33 15.28 3.87
CA GLU A 76 -2.67 16.11 4.90
C GLU A 76 -1.32 15.53 5.34
N ILE A 77 -0.96 14.35 4.82
CA ILE A 77 0.34 13.71 5.10
C ILE A 77 1.36 14.21 4.10
N GLY A 78 2.45 14.81 4.58
CA GLY A 78 3.55 15.26 3.73
C GLY A 78 4.23 14.11 3.02
N LEU A 79 4.69 14.35 1.78
CA LEU A 79 5.34 13.32 0.94
C LEU A 79 6.60 12.74 1.60
N GLU A 80 7.29 13.51 2.43
CA GLU A 80 8.45 13.07 3.22
C GLU A 80 8.13 11.92 4.19
N HIS A 81 6.85 11.69 4.48
CA HIS A 81 6.38 10.55 5.28
C HIS A 81 5.97 9.34 4.45
N LEU A 82 6.08 9.44 3.12
CA LEU A 82 5.62 8.38 2.21
C LEU A 82 6.75 7.65 1.49
N PHE A 83 7.98 8.09 1.68
CA PHE A 83 9.17 7.41 1.16
C PHE A 83 10.38 7.66 2.07
N GLY A 84 11.39 6.81 2.00
CA GLY A 84 12.60 6.96 2.80
C GLY A 84 13.36 5.65 2.94
N ASN A 85 14.35 5.66 3.81
CA ASN A 85 15.03 4.42 4.19
C ASN A 85 14.11 3.58 5.08
N GLY A 86 14.36 2.29 5.12
CA GLY A 86 13.58 1.40 5.95
C GLY A 86 14.31 0.11 6.29
N VAL A 87 13.70 -0.65 7.17
CA VAL A 87 14.17 -1.97 7.59
C VAL A 87 13.09 -3.00 7.36
N ILE A 88 13.49 -4.17 6.90
CA ILE A 88 12.62 -5.34 6.80
C ILE A 88 12.95 -6.25 7.98
N LEU A 89 11.97 -6.51 8.81
CA LEU A 89 12.10 -7.31 10.01
C LEU A 89 11.44 -8.68 9.81
N SER A 90 12.13 -9.72 10.27
CA SER A 90 11.53 -11.04 10.37
C SER A 90 11.12 -11.28 11.81
N ILE A 91 9.80 -11.27 12.05
CA ILE A 91 9.21 -11.49 13.37
C ILE A 91 8.25 -12.68 13.25
N PRO A 92 8.76 -13.92 13.29
CA PRO A 92 7.92 -15.10 13.15
C PRO A 92 6.96 -15.22 14.33
N LYS A 93 5.68 -15.42 14.02
CA LYS A 93 4.61 -15.62 15.01
C LYS A 93 3.77 -16.84 14.63
N GLU A 94 3.28 -17.50 15.64
CA GLU A 94 2.24 -18.50 15.47
C GLU A 94 0.94 -17.85 14.95
N ARG A 95 0.06 -18.68 14.39
CA ARG A 95 -1.25 -18.21 13.90
C ARG A 95 -1.97 -17.38 14.99
N TRP A 96 -2.39 -16.18 14.66
CA TRP A 96 -3.01 -15.20 15.56
C TRP A 96 -2.08 -14.61 16.61
N GLY A 97 -0.78 -14.86 16.54
CA GLY A 97 0.21 -14.22 17.42
C GLY A 97 0.31 -12.71 17.13
N LEU A 98 0.37 -11.92 18.19
CA LEU A 98 0.51 -10.48 18.09
C LEU A 98 1.99 -10.09 18.03
N VAL A 99 2.32 -9.11 17.20
CA VAL A 99 3.60 -8.42 17.25
C VAL A 99 3.54 -7.38 18.37
N THR A 100 4.46 -7.48 19.31
CA THR A 100 4.51 -6.62 20.51
C THR A 100 5.59 -5.55 20.38
N ALA A 101 5.58 -4.57 21.27
CA ALA A 101 6.64 -3.58 21.36
C ALA A 101 8.02 -4.21 21.66
N ASP A 102 8.06 -5.26 22.49
CA ASP A 102 9.30 -5.98 22.81
C ASP A 102 9.86 -6.73 21.59
N ASP A 103 8.99 -7.30 20.76
CA ASP A 103 9.40 -7.91 19.50
C ASP A 103 10.08 -6.89 18.59
N LEU A 104 9.51 -5.69 18.47
CA LEU A 104 10.09 -4.61 17.66
C LEU A 104 11.40 -4.09 18.27
N ALA A 105 11.45 -3.92 19.60
CA ALA A 105 12.64 -3.44 20.29
C ALA A 105 13.83 -4.41 20.21
N SER A 106 13.54 -5.71 20.12
CA SER A 106 14.57 -6.77 20.02
C SER A 106 14.91 -7.18 18.59
N ALA A 107 14.12 -6.72 17.60
CA ALA A 107 14.28 -7.11 16.20
C ALA A 107 15.62 -6.64 15.60
N LYS A 108 16.08 -7.36 14.58
CA LYS A 108 17.24 -7.00 13.77
C LYS A 108 16.86 -7.01 12.29
N PRO A 109 17.42 -6.05 11.51
CA PRO A 109 18.26 -4.92 11.92
C PRO A 109 17.54 -3.94 12.86
N GLU A 110 18.31 -3.13 13.60
CA GLU A 110 17.77 -2.15 14.54
C GLU A 110 16.97 -1.06 13.81
N ILE A 111 15.79 -0.73 14.34
CA ILE A 111 14.95 0.34 13.84
C ILE A 111 15.51 1.69 14.27
N ARG A 112 15.70 2.60 13.35
CA ARG A 112 16.14 3.97 13.60
C ARG A 112 14.98 4.95 13.42
N ARG A 113 15.13 6.11 14.05
CA ARG A 113 14.14 7.18 13.88
C ARG A 113 14.03 7.59 12.41
N GLY A 114 12.83 7.55 11.87
CA GLY A 114 12.53 7.89 10.48
C GLY A 114 12.52 6.70 9.51
N ASP A 115 12.87 5.50 9.98
CA ASP A 115 12.79 4.32 9.14
C ASP A 115 11.35 3.91 8.86
N PHE A 116 11.11 3.45 7.63
CA PHE A 116 9.94 2.64 7.32
C PHE A 116 10.18 1.21 7.83
N VAL A 117 9.24 0.68 8.56
CA VAL A 117 9.33 -0.66 9.12
C VAL A 117 8.40 -1.58 8.34
N VAL A 118 8.99 -2.61 7.72
CA VAL A 118 8.26 -3.68 7.02
C VAL A 118 8.39 -4.96 7.85
N ILE A 119 7.25 -5.62 8.12
CA ILE A 119 7.18 -6.83 8.96
C ILE A 119 6.54 -7.96 8.13
#